data_591dffead152fb3c9c7ed5c4b76046db
#
_entry.id   591dffead152fb3c9c7ed5c4b76046db
#
_cell.length_a   1.000
_cell.length_b   1.000
_cell.length_c   1.000
_cell.angle_alpha   90.00
_cell.angle_beta   90.00
_cell.angle_gamma   90.00
#
_symmetry.space_group_name_H-M   'P 1'
#
loop_
_entity.id
_entity.type
_entity.pdbx_description
1 polymer ?
#
loop_
_entity_poly.entity_id
_entity_poly.type
_entity_poly.pdbx_seq_one_letter_code
_entity_poly.pdbx_strand_id
1 'polypeptide(L)'
;EKTAIKIASSFGGGMGRMREVCGAVSGMFMVSGLRDGYTNIDGENSHEEKMAHYERIQELARKFINENGSIICRELLGLAPKKSSLDLGNPEPEKRTEEYYKKRPCAELVAMAASFLEKE
;
A
#
# COMPACT_ATOMS: atom_id res chain seq x y z
N GLU A 1 7.87 17.37 -4.35
CA GLU A 1 7.69 16.25 -5.26
C GLU A 1 8.79 15.21 -5.20
N LYS A 2 10.05 15.63 -5.30
CA LYS A 2 11.16 14.69 -5.16
C LYS A 2 11.14 14.00 -3.81
N THR A 3 10.77 14.71 -2.75
CA THR A 3 10.67 14.16 -1.41
C THR A 3 9.58 13.08 -1.34
N ALA A 4 8.42 13.34 -1.94
CA ALA A 4 7.33 12.37 -1.97
C ALA A 4 7.73 11.11 -2.73
N ILE A 5 8.40 11.28 -3.88
CA ILE A 5 8.89 10.14 -4.68
C ILE A 5 9.90 9.33 -3.89
N LYS A 6 10.84 9.99 -3.21
CA LYS A 6 11.84 9.31 -2.38
C LYS A 6 11.20 8.50 -1.26
N ILE A 7 10.26 9.10 -0.53
CA ILE A 7 9.58 8.43 0.57
C ILE A 7 8.81 7.20 0.04
N ALA A 8 8.10 7.36 -1.07
CA ALA A 8 7.28 6.29 -1.63
C ALA A 8 8.12 5.20 -2.31
N SER A 9 9.34 5.51 -2.73
CA SER A 9 10.16 4.58 -3.54
C SER A 9 10.45 3.25 -2.87
N SER A 10 10.51 3.22 -1.54
CA SER A 10 10.79 2.00 -0.80
C SER A 10 9.63 0.99 -0.82
N PHE A 11 8.44 1.42 -1.20
CA PHE A 11 7.21 0.61 -1.07
C PHE A 11 6.80 -0.06 -2.38
N GLY A 12 7.54 0.15 -3.46
CA GLY A 12 7.26 -0.48 -4.74
C GLY A 12 7.41 -2.00 -4.69
N GLY A 13 6.59 -2.71 -5.46
CA GLY A 13 6.65 -4.17 -5.51
C GLY A 13 6.29 -4.85 -4.20
N GLY A 14 5.50 -4.20 -3.37
CA GLY A 14 5.11 -4.72 -2.06
C GLY A 14 6.24 -4.56 -1.05
N MET A 15 6.72 -3.33 -0.85
CA MET A 15 7.82 -2.97 0.06
C MET A 15 9.15 -3.55 -0.42
N GLY A 16 9.81 -2.82 -1.33
CA GLY A 16 11.13 -3.23 -1.84
C GLY A 16 11.11 -4.57 -2.55
N ARG A 17 10.03 -4.88 -3.23
CA ARG A 17 9.77 -6.16 -3.91
C ARG A 17 9.72 -7.37 -2.99
N MET A 18 9.54 -7.15 -1.70
CA MET A 18 9.36 -8.26 -0.76
C MET A 18 7.96 -8.88 -0.85
N ARG A 19 7.09 -8.33 -1.68
CA ARG A 19 5.74 -8.84 -1.93
C ARG A 19 4.86 -8.82 -0.68
N GLU A 20 5.09 -7.85 0.18
CA GLU A 20 4.27 -7.58 1.34
C GLU A 20 3.09 -6.69 0.94
N VAL A 21 2.80 -5.63 1.67
CA VAL A 21 1.64 -4.79 1.35
C VAL A 21 1.81 -4.15 -0.03
N CYS A 22 0.74 -4.21 -0.83
CA CYS A 22 0.70 -3.63 -2.17
C CYS A 22 1.09 -2.14 -2.14
N GLY A 23 1.95 -1.72 -3.09
CA GLY A 23 2.38 -0.32 -3.19
C GLY A 23 1.23 0.66 -3.38
N ALA A 24 0.18 0.26 -4.11
CA ALA A 24 -1.02 1.08 -4.26
C ALA A 24 -1.71 1.32 -2.92
N VAL A 25 -1.77 0.29 -2.08
CA VAL A 25 -2.36 0.39 -0.73
C VAL A 25 -1.48 1.27 0.15
N SER A 26 -0.16 1.08 0.11
CA SER A 26 0.77 1.92 0.87
C SER A 26 0.62 3.39 0.48
N GLY A 27 0.52 3.68 -0.83
CA GLY A 27 0.29 5.03 -1.32
C GLY A 27 -1.03 5.62 -0.82
N MET A 28 -2.08 4.82 -0.84
CA MET A 28 -3.40 5.21 -0.32
C MET A 28 -3.31 5.58 1.16
N PHE A 29 -2.59 4.77 1.95
CA PHE A 29 -2.40 5.04 3.37
C PHE A 29 -1.58 6.32 3.60
N MET A 30 -0.55 6.54 2.78
CA MET A 30 0.26 7.77 2.87
C MET A 30 -0.56 9.03 2.60
N VAL A 31 -1.42 8.99 1.58
CA VAL A 31 -2.29 10.12 1.25
C VAL A 31 -3.30 10.37 2.37
N SER A 32 -3.90 9.32 2.90
CA SER A 32 -4.83 9.45 4.03
C SER A 32 -4.11 10.03 5.26
N GLY A 33 -2.87 9.60 5.51
CA GLY A 33 -2.06 10.14 6.59
C GLY A 33 -1.73 11.61 6.39
N LEU A 34 -1.42 12.00 5.16
CA LEU A 34 -1.13 13.39 4.84
C LEU A 34 -2.35 14.29 5.07
N ARG A 35 -3.55 13.80 4.76
CA ARG A 35 -4.80 14.54 4.95
C ARG A 35 -5.23 14.60 6.41
N ASP A 36 -5.22 13.46 7.10
CA ASP A 36 -5.90 13.27 8.37
C ASP A 36 -5.06 12.58 9.44
N GLY A 37 -3.77 12.39 9.17
CA GLY A 37 -2.89 11.70 10.10
C GLY A 37 -2.69 12.48 11.40
N TYR A 38 -2.41 11.75 12.46
CA TYR A 38 -2.15 12.38 13.75
C TYR A 38 -0.71 12.89 13.82
N THR A 39 -0.54 14.01 14.55
CA THR A 39 0.78 14.57 14.84
C THR A 39 1.04 14.61 16.34
N ASN A 40 0.00 14.45 17.14
CA ASN A 40 0.07 14.48 18.59
C ASN A 40 0.50 13.10 19.09
N ILE A 41 1.75 12.98 19.51
CA ILE A 41 2.34 11.68 19.87
C ILE A 41 2.07 11.31 21.32
N ASP A 42 2.22 12.26 22.24
CA ASP A 42 2.14 11.97 23.68
C ASP A 42 1.38 13.05 24.47
N GLY A 43 0.62 13.90 23.78
CA GLY A 43 -0.19 14.91 24.42
C GLY A 43 -1.56 14.38 24.84
N GLU A 44 -2.38 15.29 25.34
CA GLU A 44 -3.77 15.01 25.69
C GLU A 44 -4.53 14.57 24.44
N ASN A 45 -5.36 13.54 24.53
CA ASN A 45 -6.13 12.97 23.42
C ASN A 45 -5.29 12.25 22.35
N SER A 46 -3.98 12.03 22.59
CA SER A 46 -3.14 11.33 21.60
C SER A 46 -3.63 9.92 21.34
N HIS A 47 -4.12 9.21 22.35
CA HIS A 47 -4.66 7.86 22.21
C HIS A 47 -5.90 7.86 21.29
N GLU A 48 -6.81 8.77 21.48
CA GLU A 48 -8.04 8.86 20.68
C GLU A 48 -7.74 9.25 19.24
N GLU A 49 -6.80 10.16 19.03
CA GLU A 49 -6.39 10.58 17.69
C GLU A 49 -5.74 9.43 16.91
N LYS A 50 -4.88 8.66 17.57
CA LYS A 50 -4.26 7.48 16.96
C LYS A 50 -5.32 6.45 16.60
N MET A 51 -6.21 6.16 17.54
CA MET A 51 -7.26 5.16 17.31
C MET A 51 -8.15 5.55 16.14
N ALA A 52 -8.57 6.82 16.08
CA ALA A 52 -9.42 7.31 15.00
C ALA A 52 -8.71 7.16 13.64
N HIS A 53 -7.43 7.48 13.58
CA HIS A 53 -6.68 7.35 12.33
C HIS A 53 -6.48 5.88 11.94
N TYR A 54 -6.17 5.02 12.90
CA TYR A 54 -6.01 3.58 12.62
C TYR A 54 -7.33 2.97 12.12
N GLU A 55 -8.46 3.39 12.67
CA GLU A 55 -9.77 2.94 12.18
C GLU A 55 -9.99 3.37 10.74
N ARG A 56 -9.59 4.59 10.38
CA ARG A 56 -9.70 5.12 9.02
C ARG A 56 -8.85 4.29 8.05
N ILE A 57 -7.62 3.96 8.45
CA ILE A 57 -6.72 3.14 7.63
C ILE A 57 -7.30 1.73 7.45
N GLN A 58 -7.83 1.14 8.53
CA GLN A 58 -8.44 -0.20 8.45
C GLN A 58 -9.68 -0.20 7.56
N GLU A 59 -10.45 0.88 7.55
CA GLU A 59 -11.61 0.99 6.66
C GLU A 59 -11.19 1.06 5.20
N LEU A 60 -10.13 1.81 4.89
CA LEU A 60 -9.57 1.84 3.53
C LEU A 60 -9.08 0.46 3.12
N ALA A 61 -8.40 -0.24 4.02
CA ALA A 61 -7.93 -1.61 3.77
C ALA A 61 -9.10 -2.54 3.49
N ARG A 62 -10.17 -2.42 4.27
CA ARG A 62 -11.36 -3.26 4.11
C ARG A 62 -12.01 -3.04 2.77
N LYS A 63 -12.13 -1.79 2.32
CA LYS A 63 -12.68 -1.48 0.99
C LYS A 63 -11.84 -2.12 -0.11
N PHE A 64 -10.52 -2.01 0.00
CA PHE A 64 -9.61 -2.59 -0.98
C PHE A 64 -9.70 -4.12 -1.00
N ILE A 65 -9.75 -4.74 0.17
CA ILE A 65 -9.87 -6.20 0.30
C ILE A 65 -11.20 -6.69 -0.28
N ASN A 66 -12.28 -5.98 -0.03
CA ASN A 66 -13.60 -6.35 -0.54
C ASN A 66 -13.62 -6.40 -2.08
N GLU A 67 -12.89 -5.48 -2.73
CA GLU A 67 -12.86 -5.43 -4.19
C GLU A 67 -11.80 -6.33 -4.81
N ASN A 68 -10.71 -6.61 -4.10
CA ASN A 68 -9.54 -7.28 -4.69
C ASN A 68 -9.13 -8.56 -3.98
N GLY A 69 -9.69 -8.85 -2.83
CA GLY A 69 -9.41 -10.07 -2.07
C GLY A 69 -8.28 -9.98 -1.07
N SER A 70 -7.37 -9.00 -1.22
CA SER A 70 -6.21 -8.87 -0.34
C SER A 70 -5.59 -7.50 -0.48
N ILE A 71 -4.74 -7.12 0.48
CA ILE A 71 -3.85 -5.96 0.36
C ILE A 71 -2.40 -6.41 0.16
N ILE A 72 -2.15 -7.70 0.13
CA ILE A 72 -0.78 -8.24 0.08
C ILE A 72 -0.38 -8.48 -1.38
N CYS A 73 0.74 -7.88 -1.78
CA CYS A 73 1.24 -7.96 -3.15
C CYS A 73 1.35 -9.41 -3.64
N ARG A 74 1.93 -10.28 -2.84
CA ARG A 74 2.11 -11.69 -3.17
C ARG A 74 0.79 -12.37 -3.53
N GLU A 75 -0.24 -12.12 -2.74
CA GLU A 75 -1.57 -12.68 -2.94
C GLU A 75 -2.26 -12.08 -4.16
N LEU A 76 -2.14 -10.76 -4.31
CA LEU A 76 -2.75 -10.05 -5.46
C LEU A 76 -2.16 -10.49 -6.79
N LEU A 77 -0.88 -10.85 -6.82
CA LEU A 77 -0.20 -11.32 -8.03
C LEU A 77 -0.26 -12.84 -8.18
N GLY A 78 -0.84 -13.56 -7.23
CA GLY A 78 -0.94 -15.01 -7.30
C GLY A 78 0.39 -15.72 -7.17
N LEU A 79 1.33 -15.13 -6.45
CA LEU A 79 2.67 -15.72 -6.26
C LEU A 79 2.65 -16.76 -5.15
N ALA A 80 3.64 -17.66 -5.18
CA ALA A 80 3.77 -18.69 -4.15
C ALA A 80 3.98 -18.07 -2.76
N PRO A 81 3.48 -18.72 -1.69
CA PRO A 81 3.72 -18.23 -0.33
C PRO A 81 5.22 -18.16 -0.01
N LYS A 82 5.57 -17.29 0.92
CA LYS A 82 6.94 -17.17 1.41
C LYS A 82 7.37 -18.48 2.08
N LYS A 83 8.63 -18.86 1.87
CA LYS A 83 9.20 -20.05 2.51
C LYS A 83 9.54 -19.78 3.97
N SER A 84 9.92 -18.55 4.29
CA SER A 84 10.26 -18.13 5.67
C SER A 84 10.27 -16.61 5.74
N SER A 85 10.42 -16.06 6.94
CA SER A 85 10.54 -14.61 7.14
C SER A 85 11.77 -14.02 6.44
N LEU A 86 12.78 -14.82 6.19
CA LEU A 86 14.01 -14.39 5.52
C LEU A 86 13.93 -14.49 3.99
N ASP A 87 12.83 -15.00 3.45
CA ASP A 87 12.59 -15.03 2.01
C ASP A 87 12.18 -13.62 1.54
N LEU A 88 13.16 -12.81 1.23
CA LEU A 88 12.95 -11.41 0.83
C LEU A 88 12.69 -11.24 -0.67
N GLY A 89 12.87 -12.31 -1.45
CA GLY A 89 12.65 -12.26 -2.88
C GLY A 89 13.78 -11.60 -3.65
N ASN A 90 13.60 -11.51 -4.95
CA ASN A 90 14.58 -10.91 -5.87
C ASN A 90 14.39 -9.40 -5.94
N PRO A 91 15.41 -8.59 -5.59
CA PRO A 91 15.27 -7.11 -5.64
C PRO A 91 15.29 -6.51 -7.04
N GLU A 92 15.65 -7.29 -8.06
CA GLU A 92 15.76 -6.76 -9.42
C GLU A 92 14.39 -6.46 -10.02
N PRO A 93 14.07 -5.17 -10.33
CA PRO A 93 12.78 -4.84 -10.92
C PRO A 93 12.68 -5.31 -12.36
N GLU A 94 11.47 -5.68 -12.78
CA GLU A 94 11.20 -6.00 -14.17
C GLU A 94 11.11 -4.72 -14.99
N LYS A 95 11.45 -4.82 -16.29
CA LYS A 95 11.28 -3.70 -17.20
C LYS A 95 9.79 -3.40 -17.37
N ARG A 96 9.45 -2.10 -17.40
CA ARG A 96 8.08 -1.63 -17.56
C ARG A 96 7.69 -1.65 -19.04
N THR A 97 7.50 -2.86 -19.60
CA THR A 97 7.08 -3.08 -20.99
C THR A 97 5.56 -3.24 -21.06
N GLU A 98 5.01 -3.26 -22.28
CA GLU A 98 3.59 -3.54 -22.47
C GLU A 98 3.21 -4.89 -21.91
N GLU A 99 4.08 -5.90 -22.06
CA GLU A 99 3.83 -7.23 -21.52
C GLU A 99 3.77 -7.22 -20.00
N TYR A 100 4.62 -6.42 -19.35
CA TYR A 100 4.60 -6.26 -17.90
C TYR A 100 3.22 -5.77 -17.44
N TYR A 101 2.72 -4.71 -18.07
CA TYR A 101 1.43 -4.13 -17.69
C TYR A 101 0.25 -5.05 -18.00
N LYS A 102 0.33 -5.83 -19.06
CA LYS A 102 -0.73 -6.80 -19.39
C LYS A 102 -0.84 -7.93 -18.35
N LYS A 103 0.29 -8.33 -17.77
CA LYS A 103 0.34 -9.42 -16.79
C LYS A 103 0.06 -8.98 -15.37
N ARG A 104 0.14 -7.69 -15.09
CA ARG A 104 0.08 -7.13 -13.73
C ARG A 104 -1.14 -6.23 -13.57
N PRO A 105 -1.94 -6.43 -12.54
CA PRO A 105 -3.11 -5.56 -12.29
C PRO A 105 -2.72 -4.25 -11.60
N CYS A 106 -1.44 -3.96 -11.45
CA CYS A 106 -0.95 -2.86 -10.61
C CYS A 106 -1.54 -1.49 -10.98
N ALA A 107 -1.63 -1.18 -12.29
CA ALA A 107 -2.19 0.10 -12.72
C ALA A 107 -3.66 0.24 -12.32
N GLU A 108 -4.43 -0.83 -12.45
CA GLU A 108 -5.83 -0.85 -12.05
C GLU A 108 -5.98 -0.73 -10.53
N LEU A 109 -5.09 -1.38 -9.79
CA LEU A 109 -5.10 -1.30 -8.33
C LEU A 109 -4.78 0.11 -7.85
N VAL A 110 -3.84 0.79 -8.49
CA VAL A 110 -3.53 2.19 -8.18
C VAL A 110 -4.74 3.09 -8.42
N ALA A 111 -5.41 2.94 -9.57
CA ALA A 111 -6.61 3.72 -9.90
C ALA A 111 -7.73 3.47 -8.90
N MET A 112 -7.92 2.21 -8.49
CA MET A 112 -8.94 1.85 -7.51
C MET A 112 -8.64 2.45 -6.13
N ALA A 113 -7.38 2.37 -5.69
CA ALA A 113 -6.96 2.95 -4.41
C ALA A 113 -7.22 4.46 -4.42
N ALA A 114 -6.88 5.13 -5.50
CA ALA A 114 -7.14 6.57 -5.65
C ALA A 114 -8.63 6.88 -5.57
N SER A 115 -9.49 6.03 -6.17
CA SER A 115 -10.94 6.23 -6.15
C SER A 115 -11.51 6.15 -4.73
N PHE A 116 -10.95 5.30 -3.87
CA PHE A 116 -11.39 5.20 -2.49
C PHE A 116 -11.07 6.49 -1.70
N LEU A 117 -9.94 7.13 -2.03
CA LEU A 117 -9.56 8.39 -1.40
C LEU A 117 -10.50 9.54 -1.81
N GLU A 118 -10.99 9.53 -3.04
CA GLU A 118 -11.92 10.54 -3.53
C GLU A 118 -13.28 10.48 -2.82
N LYS A 119 -13.65 9.31 -2.32
CA LYS A 119 -14.94 9.08 -1.67
C LYS A 119 -14.92 9.34 -0.15
N GLU A 120 -13.78 9.68 0.40
CA GLU A 120 -13.65 9.99 1.83
C GLU A 120 -14.23 11.34 2.21
#